data_3954dfad18d33d48b1afe289f757d016
#
_entry.id   3954dfad18d33d48b1afe289f757d016
#
_cell.length_a   1.000
_cell.length_b   1.000
_cell.length_c   1.000
_cell.angle_alpha   90.00
_cell.angle_beta   90.00
_cell.angle_gamma   90.00
#
_symmetry.space_group_name_H-M   'P 1'
#
loop_
_entity.id
_entity.type
_entity.pdbx_description
1 polymer ?
#
loop_
_entity_poly.entity_id
_entity_poly.type
_entity_poly.pdbx_seq_one_letter_code
_entity_poly.pdbx_strand_id
1 'polypeptide(L)'
;YDIIRSQQESAPRQIEFSHDGKYAYVVCEMKNYINVYSYDKNSDKNRFDLIQNIFTVRKDHKTNSAAANITFDSTGNHLLCSNAGDNTVTVYKVDTETGKLSSLNSLPISGDYPKYIKLFPDDKHVMSMNNEGNSITIFTVNYDRGLIVMNGPELKISKPNNMIIKELDS
;
A
#
# COMPACT_ATOMS: atom_id res chain seq x y z
N TYR A 1 -3.86 25.93 -5.53
CA TYR A 1 -2.92 24.81 -5.30
C TYR A 1 -2.79 24.58 -3.83
N ASP A 2 -2.88 23.30 -3.40
CA ASP A 2 -2.73 22.90 -2.01
C ASP A 2 -1.39 22.20 -1.78
N ILE A 3 -0.88 22.32 -0.56
CA ILE A 3 0.35 21.66 -0.14
C ILE A 3 0.05 20.88 1.13
N ILE A 4 0.16 19.56 1.05
CA ILE A 4 0.16 18.70 2.23
C ILE A 4 1.58 18.70 2.80
N ARG A 5 1.71 19.14 4.05
CA ARG A 5 2.99 19.11 4.77
C ARG A 5 3.07 17.83 5.60
N SER A 6 3.98 16.96 5.23
CA SER A 6 4.30 15.77 6.03
C SER A 6 5.27 16.11 7.17
N GLN A 7 5.30 15.24 8.18
CA GLN A 7 6.29 15.33 9.26
C GLN A 7 7.71 15.32 8.68
N GLN A 8 8.61 16.08 9.29
CA GLN A 8 10.02 16.09 8.91
C GLN A 8 10.60 14.67 8.91
N GLU A 9 11.47 14.37 7.95
CA GLU A 9 12.12 13.07 7.76
C GLU A 9 11.15 11.91 7.48
N SER A 10 9.88 12.16 7.13
CA SER A 10 8.94 11.09 6.83
C SER A 10 9.06 10.53 5.42
N ALA A 11 9.59 11.30 4.48
CA ALA A 11 9.73 10.96 3.06
C ALA A 11 8.41 10.45 2.44
N PRO A 12 7.43 11.35 2.22
CA PRO A 12 6.19 10.97 1.53
C PRO A 12 6.54 10.50 0.11
N ARG A 13 6.02 9.33 -0.28
CA ARG A 13 6.43 8.64 -1.50
C ARG A 13 5.31 8.50 -2.52
N GLN A 14 4.10 8.18 -2.07
CA GLN A 14 2.94 7.96 -2.92
C GLN A 14 1.69 8.50 -2.22
N ILE A 15 0.76 8.98 -3.02
CA ILE A 15 -0.59 9.35 -2.59
C ILE A 15 -1.61 8.59 -3.42
N GLU A 16 -2.63 8.03 -2.75
CA GLU A 16 -3.82 7.44 -3.37
C GLU A 16 -5.06 8.09 -2.78
N PHE A 17 -6.09 8.23 -3.58
CA PHE A 17 -7.39 8.73 -3.11
C PHE A 17 -8.38 7.58 -2.98
N SER A 18 -9.32 7.71 -2.01
CA SER A 18 -10.50 6.84 -1.99
C SER A 18 -11.29 6.97 -3.29
N HIS A 19 -12.04 5.93 -3.66
CA HIS A 19 -12.80 5.93 -4.93
C HIS A 19 -13.84 7.04 -5.01
N ASP A 20 -14.40 7.47 -3.86
CA ASP A 20 -15.33 8.59 -3.78
C ASP A 20 -14.63 9.96 -3.71
N GLY A 21 -13.30 9.98 -3.64
CA GLY A 21 -12.46 11.17 -3.60
C GLY A 21 -12.52 11.97 -2.30
N LYS A 22 -13.07 11.41 -1.21
CA LYS A 22 -13.20 12.11 0.07
C LYS A 22 -11.98 11.97 0.99
N TYR A 23 -11.13 10.99 0.74
CA TYR A 23 -9.96 10.69 1.56
C TYR A 23 -8.72 10.54 0.71
N ALA A 24 -7.57 10.94 1.27
CA ALA A 24 -6.26 10.77 0.66
C ALA A 24 -5.33 9.99 1.61
N TYR A 25 -4.58 9.06 1.07
CA TYR A 25 -3.68 8.15 1.78
C TYR A 25 -2.26 8.39 1.30
N VAL A 26 -1.41 8.88 2.18
CA VAL A 26 -0.01 9.22 1.86
C VAL A 26 0.91 8.25 2.58
N VAL A 27 1.59 7.39 1.83
CA VAL A 27 2.60 6.50 2.41
C VAL A 27 3.90 7.26 2.62
N CYS A 28 4.46 7.12 3.83
CA CYS A 28 5.68 7.79 4.29
C CYS A 28 6.78 6.75 4.50
N GLU A 29 7.75 6.73 3.57
CA GLU A 29 8.77 5.70 3.45
C GLU A 29 9.62 5.55 4.70
N MET A 30 10.23 6.64 5.16
CA MET A 30 11.25 6.61 6.23
C MET A 30 10.67 6.43 7.63
N LYS A 31 9.40 6.67 7.84
CA LYS A 31 8.72 6.52 9.14
C LYS A 31 7.79 5.33 9.19
N ASN A 32 7.64 4.58 8.08
CA ASN A 32 6.82 3.38 7.98
C ASN A 32 5.37 3.58 8.45
N TYR A 33 4.72 4.62 7.94
CA TYR A 33 3.32 4.88 8.22
C TYR A 33 2.56 5.39 7.00
N ILE A 34 1.25 5.31 7.08
CA ILE A 34 0.31 5.97 6.18
C ILE A 34 -0.36 7.11 6.95
N ASN A 35 -0.30 8.32 6.40
CA ASN A 35 -1.15 9.43 6.81
C ASN A 35 -2.45 9.36 6.03
N VAL A 36 -3.56 9.39 6.74
CA VAL A 36 -4.91 9.48 6.16
C VAL A 36 -5.43 10.88 6.37
N TYR A 37 -5.87 11.50 5.29
CA TYR A 37 -6.47 12.83 5.30
C TYR A 37 -7.91 12.76 4.82
N SER A 38 -8.81 13.50 5.47
CA SER A 38 -10.05 13.88 4.81
C SER A 38 -9.77 14.94 3.75
N TYR A 39 -10.52 14.92 2.66
CA TYR A 39 -10.37 15.88 1.56
C TYR A 39 -11.68 16.53 1.21
N ASP A 40 -11.75 17.85 1.32
CA ASP A 40 -12.87 18.66 0.88
C ASP A 40 -12.43 19.64 -0.22
N LYS A 41 -12.77 19.32 -1.47
CA LYS A 41 -12.44 20.14 -2.64
C LYS A 41 -13.03 21.54 -2.61
N ASN A 42 -14.10 21.76 -1.83
CA ASN A 42 -14.83 23.03 -1.76
C ASN A 42 -14.36 23.91 -0.59
N SER A 43 -13.45 23.42 0.26
CA SER A 43 -12.93 24.21 1.37
C SER A 43 -12.04 25.35 0.88
N ASP A 44 -12.31 26.56 1.34
CA ASP A 44 -11.52 27.76 1.01
C ASP A 44 -10.24 27.90 1.83
N LYS A 45 -10.12 27.19 2.96
CA LYS A 45 -9.01 27.35 3.90
C LYS A 45 -8.05 26.15 3.91
N ASN A 46 -8.58 24.97 4.13
CA ASN A 46 -7.79 23.76 4.25
C ASN A 46 -8.57 22.61 3.63
N ARG A 47 -8.04 22.07 2.55
CA ARG A 47 -8.68 20.95 1.84
C ARG A 47 -8.32 19.60 2.39
N PHE A 48 -7.23 19.51 3.14
CA PHE A 48 -6.70 18.26 3.69
C PHE A 48 -6.55 18.38 5.20
N ASP A 49 -7.34 17.62 5.95
CA ASP A 49 -7.19 17.48 7.40
C ASP A 49 -6.69 16.08 7.76
N LEU A 50 -5.59 16.00 8.52
CA LEU A 50 -5.03 14.73 8.98
C LEU A 50 -5.99 14.10 9.99
N ILE A 51 -6.54 12.93 9.66
CA ILE A 51 -7.50 12.19 10.48
C ILE A 51 -6.93 10.93 11.12
N GLN A 52 -5.81 10.40 10.57
CA GLN A 52 -5.14 9.22 11.13
C GLN A 52 -3.68 9.18 10.68
N ASN A 53 -2.83 8.63 11.56
CA ASN A 53 -1.49 8.12 11.26
C ASN A 53 -1.45 6.65 11.70
N ILE A 54 -1.11 5.74 10.79
CA ILE A 54 -1.09 4.29 11.07
C ILE A 54 0.19 3.65 10.54
N PHE A 55 0.84 2.83 11.37
CA PHE A 55 2.07 2.14 10.98
C PHE A 55 1.81 1.05 9.93
N THR A 56 2.79 0.88 9.03
CA THR A 56 2.77 -0.13 7.97
C THR A 56 3.48 -1.42 8.35
N VAL A 57 4.25 -1.37 9.40
CA VAL A 57 4.99 -2.52 9.97
C VAL A 57 4.49 -2.84 11.37
N ARG A 58 4.78 -4.04 11.84
CA ARG A 58 4.46 -4.45 13.21
C ARG A 58 5.28 -3.63 14.22
N LYS A 59 4.75 -3.43 15.42
CA LYS A 59 5.44 -2.69 16.49
C LYS A 59 6.77 -3.32 16.92
N ASP A 60 6.90 -4.62 16.73
CA ASP A 60 8.07 -5.42 17.12
C ASP A 60 9.05 -5.67 15.96
N HIS A 61 8.85 -5.03 14.80
CA HIS A 61 9.79 -5.15 13.69
C HIS A 61 11.18 -4.64 14.09
N LYS A 62 12.22 -5.34 13.64
CA LYS A 62 13.62 -5.09 14.02
C LYS A 62 14.50 -4.71 12.83
N THR A 63 13.95 -4.70 11.65
CA THR A 63 14.67 -4.42 10.40
C THR A 63 14.55 -2.95 10.02
N ASN A 64 15.52 -2.47 9.23
CA ASN A 64 15.36 -1.20 8.53
C ASN A 64 14.29 -1.39 7.44
N SER A 65 13.11 -0.87 7.67
CA SER A 65 12.00 -0.95 6.74
C SER A 65 11.75 0.38 6.06
N ALA A 66 11.19 0.31 4.87
CA ALA A 66 10.75 1.45 4.07
C ALA A 66 9.37 1.14 3.50
N ALA A 67 8.34 1.81 3.98
CA ALA A 67 6.99 1.70 3.41
C ALA A 67 7.04 2.16 1.96
N ALA A 68 6.74 1.27 1.01
CA ALA A 68 7.12 1.50 -0.37
C ALA A 68 5.96 1.89 -1.29
N ASN A 69 4.86 1.15 -1.26
CA ASN A 69 3.76 1.35 -2.19
C ASN A 69 2.43 0.93 -1.56
N ILE A 70 1.36 1.61 -1.91
CA ILE A 70 -0.01 1.28 -1.51
C ILE A 70 -0.87 1.01 -2.74
N THR A 71 -1.87 0.14 -2.60
CA THR A 71 -2.85 -0.17 -3.65
C THR A 71 -4.18 -0.56 -3.03
N PHE A 72 -5.29 0.00 -3.56
CA PHE A 72 -6.65 -0.39 -3.19
C PHE A 72 -7.12 -1.61 -3.97
N ASP A 73 -8.06 -2.35 -3.40
CA ASP A 73 -8.94 -3.23 -4.17
C ASP A 73 -9.96 -2.41 -4.98
N SER A 74 -10.67 -3.03 -5.93
CA SER A 74 -11.61 -2.33 -6.80
C SER A 74 -12.82 -1.78 -6.05
N THR A 75 -13.12 -2.32 -4.87
CA THR A 75 -14.24 -1.88 -4.02
C THR A 75 -13.89 -0.71 -3.11
N GLY A 76 -12.59 -0.44 -2.91
CA GLY A 76 -12.10 0.55 -1.95
C GLY A 76 -12.24 0.14 -0.48
N ASN A 77 -12.62 -1.12 -0.21
CA ASN A 77 -12.78 -1.63 1.16
C ASN A 77 -11.48 -2.11 1.79
N HIS A 78 -10.46 -2.36 0.98
CA HIS A 78 -9.14 -2.81 1.44
C HIS A 78 -8.03 -2.01 0.79
N LEU A 79 -6.97 -1.80 1.56
CA LEU A 79 -5.71 -1.21 1.14
C LEU A 79 -4.57 -2.14 1.49
N LEU A 80 -3.67 -2.39 0.56
CA LEU A 80 -2.44 -3.13 0.79
C LEU A 80 -1.26 -2.17 0.76
N CYS A 81 -0.28 -2.41 1.66
CA CYS A 81 0.98 -1.65 1.70
C CYS A 81 2.16 -2.60 1.71
N SER A 82 3.11 -2.40 0.79
CA SER A 82 4.39 -3.11 0.82
C SER A 82 5.43 -2.40 1.68
N ASN A 83 6.23 -3.17 2.41
CA ASN A 83 7.31 -2.72 3.26
C ASN A 83 8.62 -3.31 2.77
N ALA A 84 9.40 -2.51 2.03
CA ALA A 84 10.72 -2.88 1.57
C ALA A 84 11.69 -2.94 2.76
N GLY A 85 12.59 -3.92 2.75
CA GLY A 85 13.50 -4.18 3.88
C GLY A 85 12.89 -5.06 4.97
N ASP A 86 11.67 -4.81 5.44
CA ASP A 86 10.92 -5.74 6.30
C ASP A 86 10.37 -6.94 5.52
N ASN A 87 10.31 -6.83 4.20
CA ASN A 87 9.84 -7.85 3.26
C ASN A 87 8.43 -8.36 3.60
N THR A 88 7.55 -7.41 3.94
CA THR A 88 6.16 -7.70 4.29
C THR A 88 5.17 -6.96 3.41
N VAL A 89 3.95 -7.45 3.39
CA VAL A 89 2.76 -6.71 2.92
C VAL A 89 1.76 -6.65 4.06
N THR A 90 1.31 -5.44 4.38
CA THR A 90 0.27 -5.20 5.37
C THR A 90 -1.06 -4.99 4.66
N VAL A 91 -2.07 -5.73 5.10
CA VAL A 91 -3.45 -5.63 4.61
C VAL A 91 -4.27 -4.82 5.61
N TYR A 92 -4.96 -3.81 5.12
CA TYR A 92 -5.87 -2.98 5.92
C TYR A 92 -7.31 -3.12 5.44
N LYS A 93 -8.23 -3.09 6.38
CA LYS A 93 -9.62 -2.77 6.12
C LYS A 93 -9.80 -1.25 6.12
N VAL A 94 -10.55 -0.75 5.16
CA VAL A 94 -10.91 0.67 5.05
C VAL A 94 -12.32 0.85 5.59
N ASP A 95 -12.50 1.76 6.51
CA ASP A 95 -13.82 2.29 6.87
C ASP A 95 -14.18 3.37 5.85
N THR A 96 -15.05 3.05 4.92
CA THR A 96 -15.41 3.96 3.81
C THR A 96 -16.20 5.19 4.26
N GLU A 97 -16.80 5.18 5.46
CA GLU A 97 -17.51 6.35 6.00
C GLU A 97 -16.56 7.36 6.65
N THR A 98 -15.49 6.88 7.28
CA THR A 98 -14.55 7.73 8.02
C THR A 98 -13.17 7.85 7.35
N GLY A 99 -12.90 7.05 6.31
CA GLY A 99 -11.61 6.94 5.64
C GLY A 99 -10.52 6.22 6.45
N LYS A 100 -10.80 5.83 7.70
CA LYS A 100 -9.79 5.26 8.60
C LYS A 100 -9.43 3.83 8.23
N LEU A 101 -8.17 3.50 8.49
CA LEU A 101 -7.59 2.18 8.27
C LEU A 101 -7.54 1.38 9.57
N SER A 102 -7.84 0.07 9.46
CA SER A 102 -7.60 -0.92 10.50
C SER A 102 -6.71 -2.02 9.95
N SER A 103 -5.56 -2.27 10.56
CA SER A 103 -4.66 -3.35 10.13
C SER A 103 -5.29 -4.70 10.41
N LEU A 104 -5.45 -5.52 9.38
CA LEU A 104 -5.89 -6.91 9.48
C LEU A 104 -4.71 -7.82 9.79
N ASN A 105 -3.65 -7.71 9.01
CA ASN A 105 -2.45 -8.51 9.18
C ASN A 105 -1.25 -7.87 8.46
N SER A 106 -0.03 -8.26 8.88
CA SER A 106 1.22 -7.94 8.19
C SER A 106 1.98 -9.25 8.01
N LEU A 107 2.17 -9.64 6.75
CA LEU A 107 2.68 -10.95 6.37
C LEU A 107 3.98 -10.84 5.60
N PRO A 108 4.98 -11.69 5.92
CA PRO A 108 6.17 -11.79 5.09
C PRO A 108 5.78 -12.28 3.70
N ILE A 109 6.44 -11.73 2.69
CA ILE A 109 6.31 -12.18 1.31
C ILE A 109 7.58 -12.93 0.89
N SER A 110 7.41 -13.87 -0.04
CA SER A 110 8.53 -14.54 -0.68
C SER A 110 9.14 -13.61 -1.72
N GLY A 111 10.18 -12.93 -1.36
CA GLY A 111 10.88 -11.96 -2.18
C GLY A 111 11.65 -10.96 -1.31
N ASP A 112 12.63 -10.31 -1.90
CA ASP A 112 13.45 -9.34 -1.20
C ASP A 112 13.23 -7.93 -1.75
N TYR A 113 12.94 -7.00 -0.85
CA TYR A 113 12.70 -5.60 -1.13
C TYR A 113 11.48 -5.36 -2.05
N PRO A 114 10.24 -5.64 -1.59
CA PRO A 114 8.99 -5.44 -2.35
C PRO A 114 8.72 -3.94 -2.57
N LYS A 115 9.32 -3.41 -3.62
CA LYS A 115 9.31 -1.98 -3.92
C LYS A 115 8.00 -1.50 -4.49
N TYR A 116 7.26 -2.40 -5.14
CA TYR A 116 5.97 -2.11 -5.75
C TYR A 116 5.06 -3.32 -5.68
N ILE A 117 3.81 -3.09 -5.34
CA ILE A 117 2.73 -4.10 -5.38
C ILE A 117 1.55 -3.55 -6.18
N LYS A 118 0.82 -4.44 -6.85
CA LYS A 118 -0.41 -4.08 -7.54
C LYS A 118 -1.39 -5.23 -7.48
N LEU A 119 -2.65 -4.93 -7.15
CA LEU A 119 -3.75 -5.87 -7.29
C LEU A 119 -4.14 -6.04 -8.76
N PHE A 120 -4.49 -7.27 -9.13
CA PHE A 120 -5.12 -7.54 -10.40
C PHE A 120 -6.57 -7.06 -10.40
N PRO A 121 -7.17 -6.85 -11.58
CA PRO A 121 -8.58 -6.42 -11.70
C PRO A 121 -9.58 -7.40 -11.09
N ASP A 122 -9.17 -8.64 -10.84
CA ASP A 122 -9.99 -9.67 -10.20
C ASP A 122 -10.09 -9.54 -8.66
N ASP A 123 -9.36 -8.59 -8.07
CA ASP A 123 -9.22 -8.37 -6.62
C ASP A 123 -8.75 -9.59 -5.81
N LYS A 124 -8.39 -10.67 -6.47
CA LYS A 124 -7.97 -11.92 -5.83
C LYS A 124 -6.46 -12.10 -5.84
N HIS A 125 -5.81 -11.52 -6.82
CA HIS A 125 -4.37 -11.67 -6.98
C HIS A 125 -3.64 -10.35 -6.77
N VAL A 126 -2.48 -10.42 -6.13
CA VAL A 126 -1.54 -9.31 -6.00
C VAL A 126 -0.18 -9.72 -6.53
N MET A 127 0.43 -8.85 -7.31
CA MET A 127 1.79 -9.02 -7.81
C MET A 127 2.75 -8.14 -7.00
N SER A 128 3.88 -8.70 -6.61
CA SER A 128 4.96 -7.98 -5.94
C SER A 128 6.21 -7.92 -6.81
N MET A 129 6.77 -6.72 -6.94
CA MET A 129 8.07 -6.50 -7.56
C MET A 129 9.16 -6.44 -6.51
N ASN A 130 9.96 -7.48 -6.43
CA ASN A 130 11.00 -7.69 -5.44
C ASN A 130 12.34 -7.18 -6.02
N ASN A 131 12.64 -5.91 -5.77
CA ASN A 131 13.74 -5.20 -6.47
C ASN A 131 15.11 -5.81 -6.17
N GLU A 132 15.43 -6.03 -4.89
CA GLU A 132 16.71 -6.66 -4.49
C GLU A 132 16.72 -8.17 -4.77
N GLY A 133 15.57 -8.83 -4.69
CA GLY A 133 15.38 -10.24 -5.01
C GLY A 133 15.45 -10.56 -6.51
N ASN A 134 15.49 -9.55 -7.38
CA ASN A 134 15.47 -9.72 -8.84
C ASN A 134 14.35 -10.64 -9.30
N SER A 135 13.14 -10.45 -8.75
CA SER A 135 12.01 -11.33 -9.02
C SER A 135 10.66 -10.63 -8.96
N ILE A 136 9.69 -11.29 -9.54
CA ILE A 136 8.27 -11.01 -9.38
C ILE A 136 7.62 -12.22 -8.72
N THR A 137 6.78 -11.98 -7.73
CA THR A 137 5.95 -13.00 -7.08
C THR A 137 4.48 -12.65 -7.17
N ILE A 138 3.63 -13.65 -7.31
CA ILE A 138 2.18 -13.50 -7.38
C ILE A 138 1.56 -14.23 -6.21
N PHE A 139 0.57 -13.61 -5.57
CA PHE A 139 -0.11 -14.13 -4.40
C PHE A 139 -1.63 -14.09 -4.60
N THR A 140 -2.34 -15.01 -3.96
CA THR A 140 -3.78 -14.90 -3.74
C THR A 140 -4.05 -14.21 -2.43
N VAL A 141 -4.99 -13.26 -2.41
CA VAL A 141 -5.42 -12.50 -1.23
C VAL A 141 -6.70 -13.09 -0.66
N ASN A 142 -6.73 -13.29 0.66
CA ASN A 142 -7.94 -13.58 1.42
C ASN A 142 -8.17 -12.43 2.40
N TYR A 143 -9.10 -11.54 2.05
CA TYR A 143 -9.36 -10.32 2.83
C TYR A 143 -10.00 -10.61 4.19
N ASP A 144 -10.87 -11.61 4.29
CA ASP A 144 -11.55 -11.96 5.55
C ASP A 144 -10.55 -12.36 6.65
N ARG A 145 -9.48 -13.00 6.24
CA ARG A 145 -8.40 -13.45 7.14
C ARG A 145 -7.17 -12.56 7.11
N GLY A 146 -7.14 -11.57 6.23
CA GLY A 146 -5.94 -10.75 5.99
C GLY A 146 -4.73 -11.58 5.57
N LEU A 147 -4.93 -12.64 4.77
CA LEU A 147 -3.88 -13.56 4.34
C LEU A 147 -3.53 -13.34 2.89
N ILE A 148 -2.24 -13.51 2.58
CA ILE A 148 -1.70 -13.63 1.21
C ILE A 148 -0.97 -14.95 1.08
N VAL A 149 -1.21 -15.69 0.00
CA VAL A 149 -0.62 -17.00 -0.26
C VAL A 149 0.05 -16.99 -1.64
N MET A 150 1.32 -17.33 -1.69
CA MET A 150 2.10 -17.33 -2.93
C MET A 150 1.57 -18.36 -3.93
N ASN A 151 1.45 -17.93 -5.19
CA ASN A 151 0.98 -18.74 -6.31
C ASN A 151 2.15 -19.14 -7.20
N GLY A 152 2.65 -20.35 -6.99
CA GLY A 152 3.72 -20.90 -7.83
C GLY A 152 5.10 -20.26 -7.58
N PRO A 153 6.09 -20.58 -8.42
CA PRO A 153 7.45 -20.08 -8.29
C PRO A 153 7.55 -18.59 -8.70
N GLU A 154 8.57 -17.92 -8.19
CA GLU A 154 8.90 -16.57 -8.61
C GLU A 154 9.34 -16.49 -10.08
N LEU A 155 9.01 -15.38 -10.74
CA LEU A 155 9.51 -15.04 -12.07
C LEU A 155 10.79 -14.23 -11.93
N LYS A 156 11.89 -14.69 -12.54
CA LYS A 156 13.17 -13.97 -12.50
C LYS A 156 13.17 -12.80 -13.47
N ILE A 157 13.42 -11.59 -12.94
CA ILE A 157 13.56 -10.36 -13.70
C ILE A 157 14.50 -9.40 -12.95
N SER A 158 15.46 -8.81 -13.65
CA SER A 158 16.45 -7.94 -13.03
C SER A 158 15.85 -6.61 -12.57
N LYS A 159 16.03 -6.29 -11.28
CA LYS A 159 15.69 -5.01 -10.65
C LYS A 159 14.32 -4.45 -11.03
N PRO A 160 13.22 -5.22 -10.92
CA PRO A 160 11.89 -4.71 -11.25
C PRO A 160 11.54 -3.54 -10.33
N ASN A 161 10.93 -2.50 -10.89
CA ASN A 161 10.74 -1.24 -10.15
C ASN A 161 9.31 -0.69 -10.19
N ASN A 162 8.59 -0.94 -11.27
CA ASN A 162 7.21 -0.46 -11.44
C ASN A 162 6.47 -1.37 -12.42
N MET A 163 5.13 -1.40 -12.33
CA MET A 163 4.28 -2.17 -13.22
C MET A 163 2.98 -1.45 -13.54
N ILE A 164 2.41 -1.81 -14.67
CA ILE A 164 1.04 -1.48 -15.03
C ILE A 164 0.34 -2.79 -15.39
N ILE A 165 -0.82 -3.02 -14.78
CA ILE A 165 -1.71 -4.12 -15.16
C ILE A 165 -2.85 -3.52 -15.97
N LYS A 166 -3.06 -4.04 -17.17
CA LYS A 166 -4.15 -3.64 -18.07
C LYS A 166 -4.96 -4.86 -18.43
N GLU A 167 -6.27 -4.77 -18.26
CA GLU A 167 -7.20 -5.72 -18.81
C GLU A 167 -7.23 -5.54 -20.34
N LEU A 168 -7.11 -6.62 -21.09
CA LEU A 168 -7.20 -6.60 -22.54
C LEU A 168 -8.63 -6.94 -22.93
N ASP A 169 -9.25 -6.10 -23.73
CA ASP A 169 -10.54 -6.38 -24.35
C ASP A 169 -10.40 -7.65 -25.19
N SER A 170 -11.24 -8.64 -24.92
CA SER A 170 -11.30 -9.93 -25.64
C SER A 170 -12.08 -9.81 -26.94
#